data_f493e30466f02e5431bffcc7784f52b0
#
_entry.id   f493e30466f02e5431bffcc7784f52b0
#
_cell.length_a   1.000
_cell.length_b   1.000
_cell.length_c   1.000
_cell.angle_alpha   90.00
_cell.angle_beta   90.00
_cell.angle_gamma   90.00
#
_symmetry.space_group_name_H-M   'P 1'
#
loop_
_entity.id
_entity.type
_entity.pdbx_description
1 polymer ?
#
loop_
_entity_poly.entity_id
_entity_poly.type
_entity_poly.pdbx_seq_one_letter_code
_entity_poly.pdbx_strand_id
1 'polypeptide(L)'
;AKRFGKVKSYEEWCDPKLVSNALQLLDKEIPKLKDKIESVHLCFTTDPFMYGYDEIKELSLKIIEKLNNNGIKCTALTKGILPIELAKYSKENEYGITLVSLSEEFRKEMEPNTAPFDKRIEALKELHNKGCKTWVSMEPYPTPNLIDQNIEQILDKISFVDKIIFGRTNYNAEVSKYKQHKEFYNLLSEQVIS
;
A
#
# COMPACT_ATOMS: atom_id res chain seq x y z
N ALA A 1 -15.65 -3.98 -1.71
CA ALA A 1 -16.67 -2.96 -1.94
C ALA A 1 -18.01 -3.60 -2.33
N LYS A 2 -18.09 -4.43 -3.37
CA LYS A 2 -19.34 -5.13 -3.80
C LYS A 2 -19.94 -5.97 -2.65
N ARG A 3 -19.12 -6.72 -1.91
CA ARG A 3 -19.54 -7.53 -0.74
C ARG A 3 -20.20 -6.69 0.37
N PHE A 4 -19.86 -5.42 0.48
CA PHE A 4 -20.39 -4.49 1.48
C PHE A 4 -21.45 -3.53 0.91
N GLY A 5 -21.97 -3.80 -0.29
CA GLY A 5 -22.99 -2.98 -0.94
C GLY A 5 -22.54 -1.55 -1.31
N LYS A 6 -21.23 -1.29 -1.33
CA LYS A 6 -20.69 0.05 -1.63
C LYS A 6 -20.65 0.36 -3.12
N VAL A 7 -20.58 -0.67 -3.96
CA VAL A 7 -20.60 -0.57 -5.42
C VAL A 7 -21.41 -1.73 -6.01
N LYS A 8 -22.03 -1.52 -7.17
CA LYS A 8 -22.88 -2.50 -7.84
C LYS A 8 -22.15 -3.24 -8.96
N SER A 9 -21.20 -2.58 -9.64
CA SER A 9 -20.46 -3.13 -10.76
C SER A 9 -18.95 -2.91 -10.62
N TYR A 10 -18.18 -3.51 -11.53
CA TYR A 10 -16.71 -3.28 -11.61
C TYR A 10 -16.41 -1.88 -12.14
N GLU A 11 -17.18 -1.38 -13.09
CA GLU A 11 -17.06 -0.03 -13.65
C GLU A 11 -17.27 1.03 -12.55
N GLU A 12 -18.30 0.85 -11.70
CA GLU A 12 -18.53 1.72 -10.54
C GLU A 12 -17.39 1.65 -9.52
N TRP A 13 -16.73 0.49 -9.39
CA TRP A 13 -15.54 0.34 -8.56
C TRP A 13 -14.33 1.10 -9.12
N CYS A 14 -14.19 1.15 -10.44
CA CYS A 14 -13.11 1.87 -11.13
C CYS A 14 -13.32 3.40 -11.20
N ASP A 15 -14.49 3.90 -10.75
CA ASP A 15 -14.80 5.33 -10.64
C ASP A 15 -14.70 5.77 -9.16
N PRO A 16 -13.49 6.18 -8.70
CA PRO A 16 -13.29 6.50 -7.29
C PRO A 16 -14.03 7.78 -6.91
N LYS A 17 -14.66 7.75 -5.72
CA LYS A 17 -15.39 8.89 -5.17
C LYS A 17 -14.82 9.31 -3.84
N LEU A 18 -14.61 10.61 -3.67
CA LEU A 18 -14.20 11.18 -2.40
C LEU A 18 -15.35 11.14 -1.38
N VAL A 19 -15.01 10.89 -0.14
CA VAL A 19 -15.91 11.11 0.99
C VAL A 19 -15.90 12.61 1.30
N SER A 20 -16.88 13.35 0.77
CA SER A 20 -16.93 14.83 0.80
C SER A 20 -16.87 15.43 2.20
N ASN A 21 -17.34 14.70 3.21
CA ASN A 21 -17.38 15.14 4.61
C ASN A 21 -16.32 14.45 5.49
N ALA A 22 -15.27 13.85 4.90
CA ALA A 22 -14.26 13.10 5.65
C ALA A 22 -13.61 13.92 6.78
N LEU A 23 -13.21 15.16 6.50
CA LEU A 23 -12.59 16.02 7.51
C LEU A 23 -13.56 16.42 8.62
N GLN A 24 -14.85 16.62 8.31
CA GLN A 24 -15.88 16.92 9.29
C GLN A 24 -16.20 15.72 10.19
N LEU A 25 -16.13 14.50 9.64
CA LEU A 25 -16.26 13.28 10.42
C LEU A 25 -15.10 13.12 11.40
N LEU A 26 -13.86 13.37 10.96
CA LEU A 26 -12.70 13.36 11.84
C LEU A 26 -12.81 14.40 12.98
N ASP A 27 -13.34 15.60 12.72
CA ASP A 27 -13.59 16.61 13.77
C ASP A 27 -14.49 16.09 14.89
N LYS A 28 -15.45 15.23 14.54
CA LYS A 28 -16.41 14.64 15.50
C LYS A 28 -15.85 13.40 16.21
N GLU A 29 -15.00 12.63 15.53
CA GLU A 29 -14.52 11.32 16.00
C GLU A 29 -13.21 11.43 16.79
N ILE A 30 -12.25 12.25 16.36
CA ILE A 30 -10.96 12.41 17.02
C ILE A 30 -11.11 12.71 18.52
N PRO A 31 -11.94 13.67 18.97
CA PRO A 31 -12.09 13.97 20.41
C PRO A 31 -12.56 12.78 21.24
N LYS A 32 -13.26 11.82 20.62
CA LYS A 32 -13.82 10.64 21.31
C LYS A 32 -12.89 9.44 21.30
N LEU A 33 -11.97 9.37 20.32
CA LEU A 33 -11.20 8.19 20.01
C LEU A 33 -9.70 8.35 20.23
N LYS A 34 -9.13 9.55 20.22
CA LYS A 34 -7.67 9.79 20.25
C LYS A 34 -6.95 9.07 21.39
N ASP A 35 -7.59 8.97 22.56
CA ASP A 35 -7.00 8.29 23.72
C ASP A 35 -7.20 6.75 23.72
N LYS A 36 -7.90 6.22 22.68
CA LYS A 36 -8.25 4.81 22.55
C LYS A 36 -7.59 4.13 21.34
N ILE A 37 -6.99 4.93 20.45
CA ILE A 37 -6.37 4.42 19.22
C ILE A 37 -4.88 4.77 19.23
N GLU A 38 -4.08 3.84 18.78
CA GLU A 38 -2.63 4.00 18.67
C GLU A 38 -2.24 4.63 17.33
N SER A 39 -2.89 4.20 16.26
CA SER A 39 -2.61 4.67 14.90
C SER A 39 -3.83 4.54 14.00
N VAL A 40 -3.81 5.24 12.89
CA VAL A 40 -4.81 5.12 11.81
C VAL A 40 -4.12 4.62 10.54
N HIS A 41 -4.58 3.48 10.03
CA HIS A 41 -4.20 3.00 8.71
C HIS A 41 -5.14 3.60 7.66
N LEU A 42 -4.59 4.35 6.69
CA LEU A 42 -5.39 4.98 5.65
C LEU A 42 -5.82 3.97 4.58
N CYS A 43 -7.11 4.04 4.23
CA CYS A 43 -7.66 3.40 3.05
C CYS A 43 -7.46 1.88 2.97
N PHE A 44 -7.94 1.15 3.97
CA PHE A 44 -7.89 -0.32 3.99
C PHE A 44 -8.56 -0.99 2.77
N THR A 45 -9.53 -0.36 2.14
CA THR A 45 -10.27 -0.91 0.97
C THR A 45 -10.06 -0.14 -0.33
N THR A 46 -9.31 0.97 -0.28
CA THR A 46 -8.98 1.82 -1.43
C THR A 46 -7.51 2.24 -1.35
N ASP A 47 -7.08 3.17 -2.18
CA ASP A 47 -5.69 3.65 -2.20
C ASP A 47 -5.63 5.14 -1.82
N PRO A 48 -4.87 5.55 -0.77
CA PRO A 48 -4.81 6.93 -0.32
C PRO A 48 -4.04 7.85 -1.28
N PHE A 49 -3.20 7.29 -2.15
CA PHE A 49 -2.41 8.02 -3.14
C PHE A 49 -2.60 7.42 -4.52
N MET A 50 -3.86 7.15 -4.88
CA MET A 50 -4.26 6.54 -6.14
C MET A 50 -3.63 7.26 -7.33
N TYR A 51 -2.98 6.49 -8.20
CA TYR A 51 -2.24 7.03 -9.33
C TYR A 51 -3.15 7.76 -10.32
N GLY A 52 -2.80 9.02 -10.62
CA GLY A 52 -3.58 9.87 -11.54
C GLY A 52 -4.74 10.65 -10.90
N TYR A 53 -4.89 10.64 -9.55
CA TYR A 53 -5.97 11.32 -8.84
C TYR A 53 -5.43 12.29 -7.79
N ASP A 54 -5.11 13.51 -8.20
CA ASP A 54 -4.53 14.53 -7.32
C ASP A 54 -5.46 14.93 -6.16
N GLU A 55 -6.76 14.97 -6.39
CA GLU A 55 -7.75 15.28 -5.35
C GLU A 55 -7.79 14.25 -4.21
N ILE A 56 -7.55 12.96 -4.51
CA ILE A 56 -7.44 11.90 -3.50
C ILE A 56 -6.18 12.12 -2.68
N LYS A 57 -5.05 12.40 -3.34
CA LYS A 57 -3.78 12.73 -2.69
C LYS A 57 -3.93 13.92 -1.75
N GLU A 58 -4.53 15.02 -2.21
CA GLU A 58 -4.74 16.22 -1.39
C GLU A 58 -5.60 15.96 -0.16
N LEU A 59 -6.70 15.20 -0.33
CA LEU A 59 -7.54 14.83 0.81
C LEU A 59 -6.78 13.96 1.80
N SER A 60 -6.02 12.99 1.33
CA SER A 60 -5.22 12.10 2.18
C SER A 60 -4.16 12.87 2.97
N LEU A 61 -3.48 13.85 2.36
CA LEU A 61 -2.53 14.72 3.05
C LEU A 61 -3.22 15.54 4.15
N LYS A 62 -4.38 16.13 3.87
CA LYS A 62 -5.18 16.87 4.88
C LYS A 62 -5.64 15.98 6.04
N ILE A 63 -5.99 14.73 5.76
CA ILE A 63 -6.36 13.75 6.78
C ILE A 63 -5.17 13.44 7.68
N ILE A 64 -3.99 13.14 7.09
CA ILE A 64 -2.76 12.85 7.84
C ILE A 64 -2.37 14.05 8.71
N GLU A 65 -2.38 15.26 8.15
CA GLU A 65 -2.10 16.49 8.91
C GLU A 65 -3.02 16.64 10.11
N LYS A 66 -4.34 16.48 9.91
CA LYS A 66 -5.33 16.57 10.97
C LYS A 66 -5.12 15.53 12.07
N LEU A 67 -4.82 14.29 11.72
CA LEU A 67 -4.54 13.22 12.68
C LEU A 67 -3.25 13.52 13.46
N ASN A 68 -2.16 13.91 12.77
CA ASN A 68 -0.89 14.23 13.41
C ASN A 68 -0.99 15.45 14.35
N ASN A 69 -1.77 16.48 13.99
CA ASN A 69 -2.03 17.64 14.85
C ASN A 69 -2.78 17.24 16.14
N ASN A 70 -3.38 16.06 16.20
CA ASN A 70 -4.02 15.50 17.38
C ASN A 70 -3.19 14.38 18.05
N GLY A 71 -1.91 14.23 17.68
CA GLY A 71 -1.00 13.24 18.26
C GLY A 71 -1.24 11.79 17.76
N ILE A 72 -2.03 11.60 16.71
CA ILE A 72 -2.34 10.28 16.16
C ILE A 72 -1.41 10.01 14.99
N LYS A 73 -0.60 8.95 15.09
CA LYS A 73 0.26 8.49 13.98
C LYS A 73 -0.55 7.80 12.88
N CYS A 74 -0.01 7.83 11.66
CA CYS A 74 -0.66 7.27 10.49
C CYS A 74 0.21 6.22 9.81
N THR A 75 -0.44 5.21 9.23
CA THR A 75 0.20 4.28 8.30
C THR A 75 -0.52 4.37 6.96
N ALA A 76 0.22 4.46 5.88
CA ALA A 76 -0.33 4.47 4.52
C ALA A 76 0.37 3.47 3.64
N LEU A 77 -0.41 2.74 2.84
CA LEU A 77 0.07 1.80 1.81
C LEU A 77 -0.55 2.19 0.48
N THR A 78 0.27 2.25 -0.58
CA THR A 78 -0.21 2.62 -1.92
C THR A 78 0.40 1.79 -3.04
N LYS A 79 -0.32 1.69 -4.15
CA LYS A 79 0.17 1.30 -5.48
C LYS A 79 0.34 2.52 -6.41
N GLY A 80 0.14 3.71 -5.87
CA GLY A 80 0.43 5.00 -6.52
C GLY A 80 1.83 5.50 -6.20
N ILE A 81 1.99 6.81 -6.20
CA ILE A 81 3.25 7.51 -5.90
C ILE A 81 3.08 8.22 -4.56
N LEU A 82 3.94 7.89 -3.60
CA LEU A 82 3.99 8.58 -2.31
C LEU A 82 4.45 10.04 -2.50
N PRO A 83 3.66 11.03 -2.08
CA PRO A 83 4.06 12.42 -2.23
C PRO A 83 5.16 12.80 -1.24
N ILE A 84 6.13 13.60 -1.71
CA ILE A 84 7.27 14.04 -0.90
C ILE A 84 6.86 14.89 0.31
N GLU A 85 5.70 15.51 0.25
CA GLU A 85 5.07 16.28 1.32
C GLU A 85 4.91 15.48 2.61
N LEU A 86 4.80 14.16 2.51
CA LEU A 86 4.72 13.26 3.68
C LEU A 86 5.91 13.40 4.63
N ALA A 87 7.08 13.82 4.13
CA ALA A 87 8.26 14.05 4.95
C ALA A 87 8.12 15.23 5.94
N LYS A 88 7.11 16.09 5.75
CA LYS A 88 6.84 17.24 6.64
C LYS A 88 6.03 16.85 7.89
N TYR A 89 5.39 15.67 7.84
CA TYR A 89 4.53 15.20 8.93
C TYR A 89 5.30 14.42 10.00
N SER A 90 4.58 13.85 10.95
CA SER A 90 5.17 13.11 12.06
C SER A 90 6.15 12.01 11.60
N LYS A 91 7.32 11.95 12.23
CA LYS A 91 8.30 10.88 12.00
C LYS A 91 7.86 9.51 12.54
N GLU A 92 6.78 9.50 13.31
CA GLU A 92 6.16 8.25 13.77
C GLU A 92 5.22 7.62 12.73
N ASN A 93 4.89 8.35 11.64
CA ASN A 93 4.13 7.80 10.55
C ASN A 93 4.96 6.75 9.78
N GLU A 94 4.25 5.77 9.21
CA GLU A 94 4.84 4.73 8.38
C GLU A 94 4.27 4.78 6.96
N TYR A 95 5.13 4.85 5.96
CA TYR A 95 4.73 4.94 4.56
C TYR A 95 5.22 3.73 3.77
N GLY A 96 4.32 3.08 3.06
CA GLY A 96 4.63 1.87 2.32
C GLY A 96 4.11 1.87 0.89
N ILE A 97 4.75 1.02 0.10
CA ILE A 97 4.27 0.68 -1.25
C ILE A 97 3.99 -0.82 -1.35
N THR A 98 3.03 -1.18 -2.20
CA THR A 98 2.91 -2.58 -2.63
C THR A 98 3.90 -2.82 -3.78
N LEU A 99 4.73 -3.84 -3.66
CA LEU A 99 5.67 -4.24 -4.71
C LEU A 99 5.80 -5.77 -4.72
N VAL A 100 5.20 -6.41 -5.71
CA VAL A 100 5.17 -7.88 -5.83
C VAL A 100 5.92 -8.39 -7.04
N SER A 101 6.35 -7.51 -7.95
CA SER A 101 7.12 -7.81 -9.14
C SER A 101 7.86 -6.57 -9.63
N LEU A 102 8.93 -6.78 -10.41
CA LEU A 102 9.63 -5.73 -11.17
C LEU A 102 9.25 -5.74 -12.66
N SER A 103 8.30 -6.58 -13.08
CA SER A 103 7.83 -6.66 -14.46
C SER A 103 6.71 -5.65 -14.72
N GLU A 104 6.96 -4.71 -15.62
CA GLU A 104 5.95 -3.76 -16.09
C GLU A 104 4.82 -4.42 -16.87
N GLU A 105 5.08 -5.56 -17.53
CA GLU A 105 4.06 -6.34 -18.21
C GLU A 105 3.10 -6.95 -17.18
N PHE A 106 3.65 -7.62 -16.16
CA PHE A 106 2.86 -8.17 -15.05
C PHE A 106 2.05 -7.09 -14.35
N ARG A 107 2.65 -5.91 -14.09
CA ARG A 107 1.95 -4.79 -13.47
C ARG A 107 0.74 -4.33 -14.30
N LYS A 108 0.91 -4.17 -15.62
CA LYS A 108 -0.19 -3.72 -16.50
C LYS A 108 -1.34 -4.72 -16.55
N GLU A 109 -1.04 -6.01 -16.46
CA GLU A 109 -2.05 -7.08 -16.47
C GLU A 109 -2.73 -7.24 -15.11
N MET A 110 -1.94 -7.33 -14.02
CA MET A 110 -2.44 -7.71 -12.70
C MET A 110 -2.77 -6.51 -11.79
N GLU A 111 -2.20 -5.36 -12.06
CA GLU A 111 -2.38 -4.11 -11.31
C GLU A 111 -2.66 -2.93 -12.26
N PRO A 112 -3.71 -3.00 -13.09
CA PRO A 112 -4.01 -1.92 -14.04
C PRO A 112 -4.24 -0.59 -13.30
N ASN A 113 -3.88 0.53 -13.97
CA ASN A 113 -4.03 1.88 -13.45
C ASN A 113 -3.19 2.21 -12.19
N THR A 114 -2.18 1.42 -11.87
CA THR A 114 -1.23 1.70 -10.79
C THR A 114 0.02 2.40 -11.33
N ALA A 115 0.79 3.04 -10.45
CA ALA A 115 2.05 3.68 -10.82
C ALA A 115 3.10 2.64 -11.29
N PRO A 116 4.00 2.99 -12.23
CA PRO A 116 5.16 2.19 -12.55
C PRO A 116 5.97 1.81 -11.30
N PHE A 117 6.51 0.60 -11.24
CA PHE A 117 7.19 0.11 -10.03
C PHE A 117 8.42 0.95 -9.67
N ASP A 118 9.20 1.39 -10.68
CA ASP A 118 10.38 2.24 -10.48
C ASP A 118 10.02 3.57 -9.80
N LYS A 119 8.92 4.19 -10.22
CA LYS A 119 8.41 5.43 -9.63
C LYS A 119 7.93 5.24 -8.18
N ARG A 120 7.33 4.09 -7.87
CA ARG A 120 6.97 3.75 -6.48
C ARG A 120 8.23 3.64 -5.61
N ILE A 121 9.27 2.93 -6.09
CA ILE A 121 10.54 2.72 -5.39
C ILE A 121 11.27 4.06 -5.20
N GLU A 122 11.38 4.88 -6.26
CA GLU A 122 12.00 6.22 -6.18
C GLU A 122 11.35 7.08 -5.08
N ALA A 123 10.02 7.19 -5.10
CA ALA A 123 9.28 7.99 -4.13
C ALA A 123 9.46 7.48 -2.69
N LEU A 124 9.43 6.16 -2.49
CA LEU A 124 9.66 5.55 -1.17
C LEU A 124 11.08 5.82 -0.68
N LYS A 125 12.09 5.68 -1.56
CA LYS A 125 13.50 5.93 -1.24
C LYS A 125 13.75 7.40 -0.89
N GLU A 126 13.07 8.32 -1.57
CA GLU A 126 13.16 9.74 -1.25
C GLU A 126 12.61 10.04 0.15
N LEU A 127 11.48 9.44 0.54
CA LEU A 127 10.93 9.55 1.89
C LEU A 127 11.85 8.91 2.94
N HIS A 128 12.42 7.75 2.67
CA HIS A 128 13.40 7.11 3.53
C HIS A 128 14.61 8.02 3.77
N ASN A 129 15.18 8.60 2.71
CA ASN A 129 16.31 9.52 2.80
C ASN A 129 15.98 10.81 3.60
N LYS A 130 14.71 11.17 3.72
CA LYS A 130 14.22 12.26 4.57
C LYS A 130 13.91 11.82 6.02
N GLY A 131 14.26 10.59 6.37
CA GLY A 131 14.09 10.02 7.71
C GLY A 131 12.65 9.63 8.06
N CYS A 132 11.83 9.30 7.06
CA CYS A 132 10.53 8.69 7.30
C CYS A 132 10.70 7.18 7.52
N LYS A 133 9.84 6.58 8.34
CA LYS A 133 9.74 5.12 8.46
C LYS A 133 9.08 4.56 7.19
N THR A 134 9.76 3.63 6.53
CA THR A 134 9.35 3.13 5.22
C THR A 134 9.19 1.61 5.21
N TRP A 135 8.27 1.12 4.40
CA TRP A 135 8.05 -0.31 4.30
C TRP A 135 7.52 -0.75 2.93
N VAL A 136 7.69 -2.04 2.64
CA VAL A 136 7.16 -2.64 1.41
C VAL A 136 6.24 -3.79 1.76
N SER A 137 5.05 -3.80 1.16
CA SER A 137 4.16 -4.94 1.14
C SER A 137 4.41 -5.77 -0.11
N MET A 138 4.95 -6.97 0.07
CA MET A 138 5.06 -8.00 -0.95
C MET A 138 3.86 -8.95 -0.85
N GLU A 139 2.65 -8.38 -0.79
CA GLU A 139 1.41 -9.13 -0.61
C GLU A 139 0.31 -8.61 -1.55
N PRO A 140 -0.32 -9.51 -2.30
CA PRO A 140 -0.09 -10.96 -2.40
C PRO A 140 1.05 -11.29 -3.38
N TYR A 141 2.10 -12.00 -2.93
CA TYR A 141 3.22 -12.39 -3.79
C TYR A 141 2.80 -13.49 -4.78
N PRO A 142 3.08 -13.36 -6.09
CA PRO A 142 2.64 -14.30 -7.12
C PRO A 142 3.45 -15.61 -7.08
N THR A 143 2.80 -16.70 -7.49
CA THR A 143 3.46 -18.00 -7.71
C THR A 143 4.13 -18.07 -9.08
N PRO A 144 5.12 -18.99 -9.30
CA PRO A 144 5.85 -19.08 -10.57
C PRO A 144 5.00 -19.32 -11.82
N ASN A 145 3.82 -19.90 -11.69
CA ASN A 145 2.89 -20.07 -12.83
C ASN A 145 2.18 -18.77 -13.23
N LEU A 146 2.24 -17.72 -12.40
CA LEU A 146 1.77 -16.38 -12.75
C LEU A 146 2.90 -15.53 -13.31
N ILE A 147 4.07 -15.61 -12.69
CA ILE A 147 5.29 -14.96 -13.16
C ILE A 147 6.51 -15.69 -12.59
N ASP A 148 7.46 -16.05 -13.46
CA ASP A 148 8.77 -16.54 -13.06
C ASP A 148 9.69 -15.35 -12.80
N GLN A 149 10.10 -15.16 -11.54
CA GLN A 149 10.91 -14.04 -11.11
C GLN A 149 11.81 -14.41 -9.92
N ASN A 150 12.95 -13.75 -9.83
CA ASN A 150 13.88 -13.89 -8.70
C ASN A 150 13.54 -12.88 -7.61
N ILE A 151 13.18 -13.36 -6.42
CA ILE A 151 12.83 -12.50 -5.27
C ILE A 151 14.04 -11.67 -4.80
N GLU A 152 15.27 -12.20 -4.91
CA GLU A 152 16.48 -11.48 -4.50
C GLU A 152 16.64 -10.16 -5.24
N GLN A 153 16.32 -10.13 -6.53
CA GLN A 153 16.35 -8.89 -7.32
C GLN A 153 15.36 -7.83 -6.79
N ILE A 154 14.22 -8.26 -6.25
CA ILE A 154 13.26 -7.36 -5.64
C ILE A 154 13.81 -6.88 -4.30
N LEU A 155 14.33 -7.79 -3.46
CA LEU A 155 14.91 -7.47 -2.15
C LEU A 155 16.09 -6.50 -2.27
N ASP A 156 16.98 -6.68 -3.25
CA ASP A 156 18.08 -5.76 -3.55
C ASP A 156 17.58 -4.34 -3.83
N LYS A 157 16.51 -4.22 -4.63
CA LYS A 157 15.92 -2.91 -4.98
C LYS A 157 15.33 -2.16 -3.79
N ILE A 158 14.88 -2.89 -2.78
CA ILE A 158 14.19 -2.33 -1.60
C ILE A 158 15.00 -2.50 -0.31
N SER A 159 16.29 -2.85 -0.40
CA SER A 159 17.17 -3.09 0.76
C SER A 159 17.31 -1.89 1.72
N PHE A 160 16.86 -0.69 1.31
CA PHE A 160 16.88 0.53 2.11
C PHE A 160 15.69 0.67 3.08
N VAL A 161 14.61 -0.12 2.93
CA VAL A 161 13.41 0.06 3.76
C VAL A 161 13.57 -0.50 5.18
N ASP A 162 12.78 0.03 6.11
CA ASP A 162 12.83 -0.37 7.52
C ASP A 162 12.09 -1.70 7.77
N LYS A 163 11.14 -2.06 6.89
CA LYS A 163 10.28 -3.25 7.09
C LYS A 163 9.78 -3.81 5.77
N ILE A 164 9.70 -5.13 5.68
CA ILE A 164 9.03 -5.85 4.60
C ILE A 164 7.91 -6.70 5.21
N ILE A 165 6.73 -6.65 4.59
CA ILE A 165 5.62 -7.55 4.88
C ILE A 165 5.49 -8.49 3.69
N PHE A 166 5.68 -9.79 3.93
CA PHE A 166 5.57 -10.83 2.91
C PHE A 166 4.30 -11.65 3.13
N GLY A 167 3.51 -11.84 2.08
CA GLY A 167 2.28 -12.62 2.17
C GLY A 167 1.95 -13.38 0.90
N ARG A 168 1.39 -14.57 1.07
CA ARG A 168 0.98 -15.44 -0.02
C ARG A 168 -0.31 -14.97 -0.68
N THR A 169 -0.48 -15.30 -1.95
CA THR A 169 -1.76 -15.12 -2.65
C THR A 169 -2.78 -16.16 -2.16
N ASN A 170 -3.88 -15.67 -1.63
CA ASN A 170 -4.99 -16.49 -1.17
C ASN A 170 -6.18 -16.37 -2.12
N TYR A 171 -7.02 -17.43 -2.19
CA TYR A 171 -8.29 -17.44 -2.93
C TYR A 171 -8.16 -17.12 -4.44
N ASN A 172 -7.03 -17.45 -5.05
CA ASN A 172 -6.80 -17.29 -6.47
C ASN A 172 -6.80 -18.66 -7.15
N ALA A 173 -7.65 -18.83 -8.18
CA ALA A 173 -7.79 -20.10 -8.90
C ALA A 173 -6.49 -20.50 -9.63
N GLU A 174 -5.76 -19.55 -10.18
CA GLU A 174 -4.49 -19.81 -10.90
C GLU A 174 -3.41 -20.27 -9.94
N VAL A 175 -3.28 -19.62 -8.77
CA VAL A 175 -2.36 -20.04 -7.71
C VAL A 175 -2.66 -21.46 -7.24
N SER A 176 -3.94 -21.81 -7.15
CA SER A 176 -4.37 -23.18 -6.74
C SER A 176 -3.97 -24.26 -7.74
N LYS A 177 -3.71 -23.92 -8.99
CA LYS A 177 -3.18 -24.85 -10.01
C LYS A 177 -1.70 -25.18 -9.78
N TYR A 178 -0.96 -24.35 -9.08
CA TYR A 178 0.44 -24.61 -8.71
C TYR A 178 0.49 -25.55 -7.51
N LYS A 179 0.68 -26.83 -7.76
CA LYS A 179 0.60 -27.88 -6.72
C LYS A 179 1.56 -27.67 -5.53
N GLN A 180 2.72 -27.08 -5.78
CA GLN A 180 3.78 -26.82 -4.78
C GLN A 180 3.66 -25.45 -4.09
N HIS A 181 2.52 -24.76 -4.19
CA HIS A 181 2.39 -23.39 -3.69
C HIS A 181 2.71 -23.23 -2.18
N LYS A 182 2.41 -24.24 -1.36
CA LYS A 182 2.72 -24.18 0.08
C LYS A 182 4.22 -24.22 0.35
N GLU A 183 4.92 -25.14 -0.29
CA GLU A 183 6.37 -25.29 -0.18
C GLU A 183 7.09 -24.05 -0.72
N PHE A 184 6.66 -23.54 -1.87
CA PHE A 184 7.15 -22.32 -2.47
C PHE A 184 7.11 -21.14 -1.48
N TYR A 185 5.96 -20.88 -0.87
CA TYR A 185 5.84 -19.77 0.08
C TYR A 185 6.63 -19.98 1.37
N ASN A 186 6.78 -21.21 1.84
CA ASN A 186 7.61 -21.51 3.01
C ASN A 186 9.09 -21.18 2.73
N LEU A 187 9.62 -21.62 1.59
CA LEU A 187 10.99 -21.33 1.18
C LEU A 187 11.24 -19.81 1.01
N LEU A 188 10.32 -19.10 0.36
CA LEU A 188 10.45 -17.65 0.20
C LEU A 188 10.36 -16.89 1.52
N SER A 189 9.52 -17.33 2.45
CA SER A 189 9.44 -16.70 3.77
C SER A 189 10.77 -16.78 4.53
N GLU A 190 11.50 -17.86 4.39
CA GLU A 190 12.84 -18.02 4.97
C GLU A 190 13.86 -17.06 4.33
N GLN A 191 13.78 -16.86 3.00
CA GLN A 191 14.66 -15.91 2.28
C GLN A 191 14.39 -14.44 2.64
N VAL A 192 13.15 -14.08 2.93
CA VAL A 192 12.78 -12.70 3.32
C VAL A 192 13.20 -12.38 4.76
N ILE A 193 13.29 -13.40 5.63
CA ILE A 193 13.66 -13.24 7.04
C ILE A 193 15.18 -13.25 7.24
N SER A 194 15.93 -13.88 6.34
CA SER A 194 17.39 -13.94 6.38
C SER A 194 18.04 -12.62 6.00
#